data_0774d5fa0dc699f62503187aad472fc7
#
_entry.id   0774d5fa0dc699f62503187aad472fc7
#
_cell.length_a   1.000
_cell.length_b   1.000
_cell.length_c   1.000
_cell.angle_alpha   90.00
_cell.angle_beta   90.00
_cell.angle_gamma   90.00
#
_symmetry.space_group_name_H-M   'P 1'
#
loop_
_entity.id
_entity.type
_entity.pdbx_description
1 polymer ?
#
loop_
_entity_poly.entity_id
_entity_poly.type
_entity_poly.pdbx_seq_one_letter_code
_entity_poly.pdbx_strand_id
1 'polypeptide(L)'
;MDEETLKEKFKQLNPYKTPVISDPFTNEIIDVESINKKAFDHIIEELKFVKKSGESKILVLQGEPGSGKSHLLARVYRNAEKERFLFALYNPLIIRIESTYHSLLKSLFDSLERKHTTLMTKPINHLRGEIIRIGLSGYKGKEDPKTNLIINEICNPKKEKLPYVNYENFESLPNATKARLRKVISENALEFVKKNSGSALGKKYLLAIFEALIDTNTYDTLLELVNEGGLSKEDSAKLRLSSGFSINEDVAQEILRSIFVLSPFPILLSIDQIEHLDRRLGEEGIKQFLEDTVSLVEHSKKLL
;
A
#
# COMPACT_ATOMS: atom_id res chain seq x y z
N MET A 1 -20.07 -17.24 39.31
CA MET A 1 -18.83 -17.69 38.69
C MET A 1 -17.83 -17.78 39.82
N ASP A 2 -17.34 -18.95 40.10
CA ASP A 2 -16.40 -19.17 41.22
C ASP A 2 -15.00 -18.61 40.90
N GLU A 3 -14.22 -18.45 41.93
CA GLU A 3 -12.87 -17.82 41.85
C GLU A 3 -11.91 -18.67 41.01
N GLU A 4 -12.13 -19.97 40.92
CA GLU A 4 -11.30 -20.90 40.16
C GLU A 4 -11.58 -20.78 38.64
N THR A 5 -12.86 -20.67 38.26
CA THR A 5 -13.27 -20.41 36.90
C THR A 5 -12.80 -19.01 36.42
N LEU A 6 -12.74 -18.03 37.32
CA LEU A 6 -12.20 -16.71 37.05
C LEU A 6 -10.68 -16.77 36.82
N LYS A 7 -9.96 -17.50 37.65
CA LYS A 7 -8.50 -17.71 37.55
C LYS A 7 -8.13 -18.47 36.27
N GLU A 8 -8.90 -19.47 35.86
CA GLU A 8 -8.68 -20.18 34.61
C GLU A 8 -8.94 -19.29 33.39
N LYS A 9 -10.03 -18.52 33.40
CA LYS A 9 -10.30 -17.53 32.34
C LYS A 9 -9.22 -16.47 32.31
N PHE A 10 -8.73 -15.96 33.42
CA PHE A 10 -7.59 -15.03 33.48
C PHE A 10 -6.28 -15.67 32.97
N LYS A 11 -6.05 -16.97 33.23
CA LYS A 11 -4.90 -17.70 32.69
C LYS A 11 -5.01 -17.90 31.18
N GLN A 12 -6.21 -18.14 30.67
CA GLN A 12 -6.45 -18.24 29.22
C GLN A 12 -6.42 -16.87 28.52
N LEU A 13 -6.89 -15.84 29.20
CA LEU A 13 -6.92 -14.46 28.73
C LEU A 13 -5.66 -13.66 29.11
N ASN A 14 -4.61 -14.32 29.63
CA ASN A 14 -3.43 -13.61 30.07
C ASN A 14 -2.86 -12.73 28.93
N PRO A 15 -3.10 -11.42 28.95
CA PRO A 15 -2.64 -10.49 27.91
C PRO A 15 -1.11 -10.40 27.88
N TYR A 16 -0.44 -10.96 28.89
CA TYR A 16 1.03 -11.01 28.98
C TYR A 16 1.64 -12.29 28.40
N LYS A 17 0.83 -13.25 27.92
CA LYS A 17 1.35 -14.45 27.24
C LYS A 17 1.95 -14.17 25.87
N THR A 18 1.57 -13.08 25.23
CA THR A 18 2.19 -12.58 23.99
C THR A 18 2.83 -11.21 24.26
N PRO A 19 4.04 -11.19 24.83
CA PRO A 19 4.64 -9.95 25.33
C PRO A 19 5.04 -8.95 24.24
N VAL A 20 5.12 -9.38 22.98
CA VAL A 20 5.51 -8.50 21.87
C VAL A 20 4.66 -8.82 20.64
N ILE A 21 3.92 -7.85 20.16
CA ILE A 21 3.32 -7.93 18.83
C ILE A 21 4.45 -7.62 17.84
N SER A 22 5.02 -8.68 17.28
CA SER A 22 6.04 -8.57 16.23
C SER A 22 5.42 -8.28 14.87
N ASP A 23 4.15 -8.62 14.69
CA ASP A 23 3.42 -8.44 13.43
C ASP A 23 2.00 -7.92 13.70
N PRO A 24 1.70 -6.62 13.46
CA PRO A 24 0.38 -6.04 13.66
C PRO A 24 -0.68 -6.59 12.68
N PHE A 25 -0.29 -7.34 11.67
CA PHE A 25 -1.21 -7.99 10.73
C PHE A 25 -1.83 -9.28 11.29
N THR A 26 -1.43 -9.74 12.48
CA THR A 26 -2.00 -10.97 13.07
C THR A 26 -3.38 -10.73 13.66
N ASN A 27 -4.24 -11.77 13.59
CA ASN A 27 -5.60 -11.73 14.13
C ASN A 27 -5.72 -12.06 15.62
N GLU A 28 -4.67 -12.59 16.22
CA GLU A 28 -4.68 -13.14 17.59
C GLU A 28 -4.47 -12.10 18.69
N ILE A 29 -4.60 -10.83 18.34
CA ILE A 29 -4.34 -9.74 19.29
C ILE A 29 -5.61 -9.47 20.09
N ILE A 30 -5.55 -9.72 21.38
CA ILE A 30 -6.57 -9.27 22.32
C ILE A 30 -6.48 -7.75 22.42
N ASP A 31 -7.53 -7.09 21.93
CA ASP A 31 -7.61 -5.64 21.95
C ASP A 31 -8.50 -5.15 23.10
N VAL A 32 -7.96 -4.21 23.87
CA VAL A 32 -8.72 -3.51 24.92
C VAL A 32 -8.97 -2.09 24.42
N GLU A 33 -10.18 -1.84 23.91
CA GLU A 33 -10.53 -0.59 23.22
C GLU A 33 -10.24 0.69 24.04
N SER A 34 -10.30 0.63 25.36
CA SER A 34 -10.01 1.77 26.24
C SER A 34 -8.52 2.16 26.25
N ILE A 35 -7.62 1.20 25.98
CA ILE A 35 -6.18 1.47 25.96
C ILE A 35 -5.82 2.22 24.69
N ASN A 36 -5.12 3.33 24.83
CA ASN A 36 -4.70 4.21 23.73
C ASN A 36 -5.86 4.72 22.83
N LYS A 37 -7.11 4.76 23.37
CA LYS A 37 -8.27 5.19 22.59
C LYS A 37 -8.10 6.58 21.99
N LYS A 38 -7.59 7.54 22.76
CA LYS A 38 -7.38 8.92 22.27
C LYS A 38 -6.41 8.98 21.10
N ALA A 39 -5.32 8.21 21.15
CA ALA A 39 -4.37 8.13 20.06
C ALA A 39 -4.97 7.44 18.82
N PHE A 40 -5.76 6.39 19.01
CA PHE A 40 -6.50 5.74 17.93
C PHE A 40 -7.48 6.71 17.26
N ASP A 41 -8.33 7.37 18.04
CA ASP A 41 -9.33 8.31 17.52
C ASP A 41 -8.63 9.44 16.73
N HIS A 42 -7.51 9.97 17.24
CA HIS A 42 -6.72 10.99 16.57
C HIS A 42 -6.15 10.54 15.23
N ILE A 43 -5.58 9.32 15.15
CA ILE A 43 -5.09 8.75 13.87
C ILE A 43 -6.23 8.66 12.85
N ILE A 44 -7.40 8.18 13.28
CA ILE A 44 -8.56 8.07 12.40
C ILE A 44 -9.08 9.44 11.93
N GLU A 45 -9.08 10.44 12.80
CA GLU A 45 -9.44 11.83 12.45
C GLU A 45 -8.48 12.40 11.41
N GLU A 46 -7.18 12.21 11.59
CA GLU A 46 -6.17 12.68 10.63
C GLU A 46 -6.28 11.95 9.28
N LEU A 47 -6.56 10.66 9.27
CA LEU A 47 -6.83 9.92 8.03
C LEU A 47 -8.08 10.47 7.29
N LYS A 48 -9.13 10.83 8.04
CA LYS A 48 -10.31 11.48 7.46
C LYS A 48 -9.98 12.86 6.90
N PHE A 49 -9.11 13.61 7.57
CA PHE A 49 -8.62 14.89 7.07
C PHE A 49 -7.82 14.72 5.77
N VAL A 50 -6.80 13.85 5.75
CA VAL A 50 -5.99 13.52 4.57
C VAL A 50 -6.88 13.08 3.39
N LYS A 51 -7.89 12.26 3.66
CA LYS A 51 -8.87 11.84 2.66
C LYS A 51 -9.66 12.99 2.05
N LYS A 52 -10.04 13.98 2.86
CA LYS A 52 -10.87 15.12 2.45
C LYS A 52 -10.04 16.20 1.78
N SER A 53 -8.88 16.55 2.34
CA SER A 53 -8.01 17.62 1.83
C SER A 53 -7.15 17.15 0.64
N GLY A 54 -6.76 15.88 0.62
CA GLY A 54 -5.74 15.34 -0.28
C GLY A 54 -4.32 15.70 0.14
N GLU A 55 -4.15 16.45 1.22
CA GLU A 55 -2.85 16.84 1.77
C GLU A 55 -2.26 15.70 2.58
N SER A 56 -0.94 15.50 2.50
CA SER A 56 -0.24 14.51 3.31
C SER A 56 0.16 15.09 4.66
N LYS A 57 0.32 14.22 5.67
CA LYS A 57 0.71 14.60 7.03
C LYS A 57 1.68 13.60 7.64
N ILE A 58 2.40 14.02 8.65
CA ILE A 58 3.22 13.18 9.52
C ILE A 58 2.65 13.21 10.93
N LEU A 59 2.47 12.03 11.52
CA LEU A 59 2.15 11.86 12.93
C LEU A 59 3.29 11.18 13.66
N VAL A 60 3.66 11.69 14.81
CA VAL A 60 4.68 11.07 15.67
C VAL A 60 4.00 10.48 16.91
N LEU A 61 4.09 9.15 17.03
CA LEU A 61 3.57 8.41 18.17
C LEU A 61 4.69 8.15 19.19
N GLN A 62 4.67 8.92 20.28
CA GLN A 62 5.63 8.77 21.37
C GLN A 62 5.07 7.92 22.51
N GLY A 63 5.93 7.15 23.16
CA GLY A 63 5.58 6.35 24.32
C GLY A 63 6.71 5.40 24.71
N GLU A 64 6.75 5.04 25.98
CA GLU A 64 7.74 4.11 26.54
C GLU A 64 7.65 2.72 25.89
N PRO A 65 8.70 1.91 25.93
CA PRO A 65 8.61 0.50 25.60
C PRO A 65 7.49 -0.18 26.40
N GLY A 66 6.66 -0.99 25.74
CA GLY A 66 5.51 -1.65 26.39
C GLY A 66 4.25 -0.78 26.53
N SER A 67 4.25 0.49 26.13
CA SER A 67 3.06 1.37 26.17
C SER A 67 1.93 1.00 25.21
N GLY A 68 2.10 -0.06 24.41
CA GLY A 68 1.09 -0.57 23.51
C GLY A 68 1.07 0.06 22.10
N LYS A 69 2.16 0.70 21.65
CA LYS A 69 2.25 1.29 20.29
C LYS A 69 1.93 0.28 19.19
N SER A 70 2.55 -0.89 19.23
CA SER A 70 2.30 -1.93 18.20
C SER A 70 0.88 -2.50 18.29
N HIS A 71 0.27 -2.55 19.49
CA HIS A 71 -1.15 -2.89 19.67
C HIS A 71 -2.06 -1.83 19.03
N LEU A 72 -1.72 -0.55 19.17
CA LEU A 72 -2.43 0.54 18.54
C LEU A 72 -2.38 0.43 17.01
N LEU A 73 -1.19 0.15 16.45
CA LEU A 73 -1.03 -0.06 15.01
C LEU A 73 -1.85 -1.26 14.50
N ALA A 74 -1.87 -2.36 15.25
CA ALA A 74 -2.71 -3.50 14.91
C ALA A 74 -4.22 -3.18 14.96
N ARG A 75 -4.67 -2.35 15.91
CA ARG A 75 -6.04 -1.86 15.94
C ARG A 75 -6.35 -0.98 14.74
N VAL A 76 -5.44 -0.07 14.40
CA VAL A 76 -5.57 0.80 13.22
C VAL A 76 -5.67 -0.05 11.96
N TYR A 77 -4.78 -1.03 11.76
CA TYR A 77 -4.85 -1.95 10.63
C TYR A 77 -6.20 -2.67 10.51
N ARG A 78 -6.74 -3.22 11.61
CA ARG A 78 -8.03 -3.92 11.61
C ARG A 78 -9.21 -3.02 11.21
N ASN A 79 -9.06 -1.69 11.37
CA ASN A 79 -10.07 -0.72 10.97
C ASN A 79 -9.83 -0.14 9.57
N ALA A 80 -8.74 -0.51 8.89
CA ALA A 80 -8.34 0.06 7.60
C ALA A 80 -9.45 -0.03 6.55
N GLU A 81 -10.10 -1.17 6.46
CA GLU A 81 -11.18 -1.39 5.51
C GLU A 81 -12.44 -0.59 5.85
N LYS A 82 -12.90 -0.65 7.10
CA LYS A 82 -14.08 0.09 7.57
C LYS A 82 -13.92 1.59 7.35
N GLU A 83 -12.76 2.13 7.68
CA GLU A 83 -12.46 3.57 7.56
C GLU A 83 -11.98 3.95 6.14
N ARG A 84 -11.76 2.95 5.27
CA ARG A 84 -11.33 3.11 3.87
C ARG A 84 -10.01 3.83 3.72
N PHE A 85 -8.95 3.22 4.24
CA PHE A 85 -7.55 3.58 3.98
C PHE A 85 -6.73 2.31 3.70
N LEU A 86 -5.57 2.49 3.06
CA LEU A 86 -4.59 1.42 2.89
C LEU A 86 -3.56 1.54 4.01
N PHE A 87 -3.18 0.41 4.59
CA PHE A 87 -2.19 0.36 5.66
C PHE A 87 -0.91 -0.29 5.14
N ALA A 88 0.22 0.37 5.38
CA ALA A 88 1.55 -0.16 5.13
C ALA A 88 2.41 -0.02 6.38
N LEU A 89 3.22 -1.04 6.64
CA LEU A 89 4.12 -1.06 7.78
C LEU A 89 5.56 -1.23 7.31
N TYR A 90 6.41 -0.29 7.66
CA TYR A 90 7.84 -0.43 7.60
C TYR A 90 8.38 -0.83 8.97
N ASN A 91 9.04 -1.98 9.03
CA ASN A 91 9.73 -2.45 10.23
C ASN A 91 11.23 -2.68 9.90
N PRO A 92 12.12 -1.85 10.43
CA PRO A 92 13.55 -1.94 10.13
C PRO A 92 14.23 -3.22 10.62
N LEU A 93 13.60 -4.00 11.49
CA LEU A 93 14.12 -5.31 11.90
C LEU A 93 13.99 -6.35 10.79
N ILE A 94 12.98 -6.23 9.94
CA ILE A 94 12.63 -7.23 8.93
C ILE A 94 13.24 -6.86 7.58
N ILE A 95 13.26 -5.57 7.24
CA ILE A 95 13.66 -5.08 5.93
C ILE A 95 15.11 -4.55 5.98
N ARG A 96 15.97 -5.07 5.10
CA ARG A 96 17.31 -4.51 4.91
C ARG A 96 17.19 -3.12 4.29
N ILE A 97 17.91 -2.17 4.87
CA ILE A 97 17.95 -0.80 4.36
C ILE A 97 19.14 -0.74 3.39
N GLU A 98 18.86 -0.87 2.11
CA GLU A 98 19.84 -0.55 1.07
C GLU A 98 19.65 0.90 0.60
N SER A 99 18.39 1.36 0.62
CA SER A 99 18.01 2.72 0.33
C SER A 99 16.67 3.05 0.99
N THR A 100 16.42 4.29 1.35
CA THR A 100 15.19 4.71 2.06
C THR A 100 13.94 4.42 1.23
N TYR A 101 13.88 4.96 0.01
CA TYR A 101 12.68 4.86 -0.81
C TYR A 101 12.44 3.44 -1.32
N HIS A 102 13.48 2.67 -1.63
CA HIS A 102 13.33 1.28 -2.02
C HIS A 102 12.79 0.44 -0.85
N SER A 103 13.31 0.66 0.36
CA SER A 103 12.83 -0.03 1.57
C SER A 103 11.36 0.29 1.88
N LEU A 104 10.96 1.56 1.73
CA LEU A 104 9.55 1.97 1.89
C LEU A 104 8.66 1.38 0.79
N LEU A 105 9.14 1.33 -0.45
CA LEU A 105 8.41 0.73 -1.57
C LEU A 105 8.17 -0.76 -1.35
N LYS A 106 9.20 -1.50 -0.94
CA LYS A 106 9.09 -2.91 -0.58
C LYS A 106 8.07 -3.11 0.54
N SER A 107 8.16 -2.34 1.61
CA SER A 107 7.22 -2.40 2.74
C SER A 107 5.78 -2.14 2.33
N LEU A 108 5.58 -1.19 1.43
CA LEU A 108 4.26 -0.87 0.88
C LEU A 108 3.70 -2.08 0.11
N PHE A 109 4.47 -2.67 -0.81
CA PHE A 109 4.03 -3.83 -1.57
C PHE A 109 3.78 -5.04 -0.67
N ASP A 110 4.69 -5.36 0.24
CA ASP A 110 4.54 -6.47 1.20
C ASP A 110 3.25 -6.32 2.03
N SER A 111 2.94 -5.09 2.44
CA SER A 111 1.71 -4.81 3.20
C SER A 111 0.45 -4.92 2.36
N LEU A 112 0.47 -4.41 1.12
CA LEU A 112 -0.67 -4.44 0.21
C LEU A 112 -0.96 -5.84 -0.34
N GLU A 113 0.03 -6.74 -0.37
CA GLU A 113 -0.12 -8.14 -0.77
C GLU A 113 -0.73 -9.02 0.33
N ARG A 114 -0.71 -8.58 1.59
CA ARG A 114 -1.32 -9.34 2.68
C ARG A 114 -2.83 -9.31 2.57
N LYS A 115 -3.47 -10.47 2.64
CA LYS A 115 -4.94 -10.56 2.67
C LYS A 115 -5.47 -9.88 3.92
N HIS A 116 -6.41 -8.96 3.74
CA HIS A 116 -7.12 -8.39 4.87
C HIS A 116 -8.02 -9.47 5.50
N THR A 117 -8.05 -9.51 6.82
CA THR A 117 -8.72 -10.58 7.57
C THR A 117 -10.23 -10.61 7.41
N THR A 118 -10.84 -9.47 7.17
CA THR A 118 -12.30 -9.31 7.08
C THR A 118 -12.84 -9.57 5.68
N LEU A 119 -12.20 -9.04 4.62
CA LEU A 119 -12.70 -9.16 3.24
C LEU A 119 -12.06 -10.29 2.44
N MET A 120 -11.03 -10.94 2.96
CA MET A 120 -10.24 -11.94 2.24
C MET A 120 -9.62 -11.44 0.91
N THR A 121 -9.68 -10.15 0.65
CA THR A 121 -9.09 -9.50 -0.53
C THR A 121 -7.75 -8.89 -0.17
N LYS A 122 -6.82 -8.93 -1.12
CA LYS A 122 -5.55 -8.22 -0.97
C LYS A 122 -5.75 -6.73 -1.20
N PRO A 123 -5.27 -5.84 -0.32
CA PRO A 123 -5.37 -4.39 -0.50
C PRO A 123 -4.83 -3.88 -1.85
N ILE A 124 -3.84 -4.53 -2.44
CA ILE A 124 -3.31 -4.21 -3.77
C ILE A 124 -4.38 -4.24 -4.86
N ASN A 125 -5.43 -5.06 -4.72
CA ASN A 125 -6.49 -5.14 -5.71
C ASN A 125 -7.35 -3.86 -5.76
N HIS A 126 -7.40 -3.08 -4.67
CA HIS A 126 -8.01 -1.75 -4.70
C HIS A 126 -7.22 -0.78 -5.58
N LEU A 127 -5.87 -0.80 -5.47
CA LEU A 127 -4.99 0.00 -6.31
C LEU A 127 -5.12 -0.41 -7.79
N ARG A 128 -5.08 -1.71 -8.08
CA ARG A 128 -5.27 -2.27 -9.43
C ARG A 128 -6.60 -1.83 -10.02
N GLY A 129 -7.69 -1.98 -9.27
CA GLY A 129 -9.03 -1.58 -9.70
C GLY A 129 -9.16 -0.09 -9.98
N GLU A 130 -8.47 0.76 -9.22
CA GLU A 130 -8.48 2.21 -9.44
C GLU A 130 -7.64 2.59 -10.67
N ILE A 131 -6.48 1.97 -10.88
CA ILE A 131 -5.67 2.16 -12.09
C ILE A 131 -6.51 1.83 -13.34
N ILE A 132 -7.23 0.70 -13.30
CA ILE A 132 -8.10 0.28 -14.40
C ILE A 132 -9.22 1.30 -14.62
N ARG A 133 -9.88 1.77 -13.55
CA ARG A 133 -10.95 2.77 -13.64
C ARG A 133 -10.45 4.09 -14.24
N ILE A 134 -9.32 4.61 -13.75
CA ILE A 134 -8.70 5.82 -14.26
C ILE A 134 -8.35 5.63 -15.75
N GLY A 135 -7.70 4.52 -16.07
CA GLY A 135 -7.23 4.23 -17.41
C GLY A 135 -8.34 4.01 -18.44
N LEU A 136 -9.48 3.50 -18.01
CA LEU A 136 -10.67 3.34 -18.88
C LEU A 136 -11.58 4.56 -18.88
N SER A 137 -11.34 5.57 -18.04
CA SER A 137 -12.14 6.78 -18.00
C SER A 137 -12.09 7.50 -19.37
N GLY A 138 -13.26 7.64 -19.99
CA GLY A 138 -13.38 8.24 -21.33
C GLY A 138 -13.03 7.32 -22.51
N TYR A 139 -12.77 6.02 -22.25
CA TYR A 139 -12.55 5.05 -23.33
C TYR A 139 -13.77 4.92 -24.23
N LYS A 140 -13.58 5.13 -25.54
CA LYS A 140 -14.62 5.08 -26.59
C LYS A 140 -14.36 3.99 -27.62
N GLY A 141 -13.69 2.91 -27.21
CA GLY A 141 -13.41 1.78 -28.11
C GLY A 141 -14.69 1.09 -28.57
N LYS A 142 -14.61 0.46 -29.74
CA LYS A 142 -15.70 -0.37 -30.29
C LYS A 142 -15.51 -1.81 -29.83
N GLU A 143 -16.02 -2.10 -28.66
CA GLU A 143 -16.05 -3.46 -28.12
C GLU A 143 -17.38 -4.13 -28.43
N ASP A 144 -17.45 -5.46 -28.23
CA ASP A 144 -18.72 -6.15 -28.24
C ASP A 144 -19.64 -5.68 -27.10
N PRO A 145 -20.97 -5.85 -27.20
CA PRO A 145 -21.91 -5.32 -26.20
C PRO A 145 -21.64 -5.78 -24.77
N LYS A 146 -21.19 -7.03 -24.56
CA LYS A 146 -20.90 -7.58 -23.22
C LYS A 146 -19.67 -6.92 -22.61
N THR A 147 -18.61 -6.78 -23.39
CA THR A 147 -17.38 -6.08 -22.99
C THR A 147 -17.68 -4.60 -22.67
N ASN A 148 -18.48 -3.94 -23.49
CA ASN A 148 -18.89 -2.55 -23.22
C ASN A 148 -19.67 -2.40 -21.92
N LEU A 149 -20.53 -3.35 -21.56
CA LEU A 149 -21.24 -3.33 -20.27
C LEU A 149 -20.25 -3.39 -19.11
N ILE A 150 -19.28 -4.31 -19.15
CA ILE A 150 -18.24 -4.43 -18.10
C ILE A 150 -17.41 -3.14 -18.01
N ILE A 151 -16.96 -2.59 -19.13
CA ILE A 151 -16.21 -1.33 -19.16
C ILE A 151 -17.04 -0.18 -18.56
N ASN A 152 -18.31 -0.09 -18.92
CA ASN A 152 -19.21 0.93 -18.36
C ASN A 152 -19.42 0.77 -16.86
N GLU A 153 -19.50 -0.46 -16.35
CA GLU A 153 -19.57 -0.72 -14.90
C GLU A 153 -18.27 -0.31 -14.17
N ILE A 154 -17.12 -0.54 -14.78
CA ILE A 154 -15.81 -0.12 -14.24
C ILE A 154 -15.72 1.41 -14.20
N CYS A 155 -16.11 2.09 -15.29
CA CYS A 155 -16.02 3.54 -15.40
C CYS A 155 -17.04 4.29 -14.53
N ASN A 156 -18.21 3.70 -14.32
CA ASN A 156 -19.32 4.28 -13.58
C ASN A 156 -19.75 3.38 -12.41
N PRO A 157 -18.87 3.11 -11.45
CA PRO A 157 -19.21 2.23 -10.33
C PRO A 157 -20.34 2.84 -9.50
N LYS A 158 -21.30 2.02 -9.09
CA LYS A 158 -22.27 2.43 -8.07
C LYS A 158 -21.52 2.89 -6.83
N LYS A 159 -22.00 3.95 -6.16
CA LYS A 159 -21.31 4.63 -5.03
C LYS A 159 -20.81 3.71 -3.91
N GLU A 160 -21.39 2.52 -3.79
CA GLU A 160 -21.09 1.54 -2.73
C GLU A 160 -20.03 0.51 -3.14
N LYS A 161 -19.71 0.37 -4.44
CA LYS A 161 -18.72 -0.61 -4.90
C LYS A 161 -17.32 -0.20 -4.51
N LEU A 162 -16.58 -1.16 -3.96
CA LEU A 162 -15.17 -0.98 -3.63
C LEU A 162 -14.31 -1.12 -4.91
N PRO A 163 -13.18 -0.41 -5.00
CA PRO A 163 -12.34 -0.41 -6.22
C PRO A 163 -11.84 -1.80 -6.67
N TYR A 164 -11.65 -2.76 -5.76
CA TYR A 164 -11.19 -4.10 -6.12
C TYR A 164 -12.16 -4.82 -7.07
N VAL A 165 -13.47 -4.49 -7.02
CA VAL A 165 -14.48 -5.05 -7.93
C VAL A 165 -14.17 -4.69 -9.38
N ASN A 166 -13.57 -3.53 -9.63
CA ASN A 166 -13.16 -3.15 -10.96
C ASN A 166 -12.02 -4.03 -11.49
N TYR A 167 -11.11 -4.47 -10.61
CA TYR A 167 -10.07 -5.43 -10.96
C TYR A 167 -10.67 -6.80 -11.28
N GLU A 168 -11.59 -7.30 -10.46
CA GLU A 168 -12.29 -8.58 -10.71
C GLU A 168 -13.09 -8.55 -12.02
N ASN A 169 -13.82 -7.46 -12.26
CA ASN A 169 -14.54 -7.27 -13.51
C ASN A 169 -13.59 -7.25 -14.73
N PHE A 170 -12.45 -6.58 -14.62
CA PHE A 170 -11.44 -6.57 -15.68
C PHE A 170 -10.86 -7.96 -15.91
N GLU A 171 -10.55 -8.71 -14.85
CA GLU A 171 -10.04 -10.08 -14.95
C GLU A 171 -11.04 -11.04 -15.61
N SER A 172 -12.34 -10.77 -15.55
CA SER A 172 -13.38 -11.55 -16.23
C SER A 172 -13.42 -11.38 -17.75
N LEU A 173 -12.71 -10.35 -18.29
CA LEU A 173 -12.66 -10.10 -19.72
C LEU A 173 -11.82 -11.14 -20.45
N PRO A 174 -12.09 -11.38 -21.76
CA PRO A 174 -11.26 -12.25 -22.61
C PRO A 174 -9.80 -11.76 -22.65
N ASN A 175 -8.84 -12.69 -22.66
CA ASN A 175 -7.41 -12.36 -22.63
C ASN A 175 -6.97 -11.41 -23.76
N ALA A 176 -7.48 -11.60 -24.98
CA ALA A 176 -7.18 -10.70 -26.10
C ALA A 176 -7.66 -9.26 -25.83
N THR A 177 -8.83 -9.09 -25.21
CA THR A 177 -9.37 -7.79 -24.82
C THR A 177 -8.53 -7.17 -23.71
N LYS A 178 -8.20 -7.93 -22.67
CA LYS A 178 -7.31 -7.49 -21.58
C LYS A 178 -5.96 -7.01 -22.13
N ALA A 179 -5.31 -7.79 -22.97
CA ALA A 179 -4.01 -7.44 -23.55
C ALA A 179 -4.03 -6.12 -24.32
N ARG A 180 -5.09 -5.85 -25.07
CA ARG A 180 -5.28 -4.59 -25.79
C ARG A 180 -5.54 -3.42 -24.85
N LEU A 181 -6.42 -3.61 -23.87
CA LEU A 181 -6.81 -2.55 -22.94
C LEU A 181 -5.70 -2.17 -21.98
N ARG A 182 -4.83 -3.11 -21.57
CA ARG A 182 -3.71 -2.84 -20.65
C ARG A 182 -2.87 -1.65 -21.07
N LYS A 183 -2.47 -1.59 -22.33
CA LYS A 183 -1.68 -0.47 -22.86
C LYS A 183 -2.42 0.85 -22.69
N VAL A 184 -3.69 0.90 -23.10
CA VAL A 184 -4.53 2.11 -22.98
C VAL A 184 -4.69 2.51 -21.53
N ILE A 185 -4.95 1.55 -20.64
CA ILE A 185 -5.10 1.80 -19.21
C ILE A 185 -3.82 2.40 -18.64
N SER A 186 -2.67 1.82 -18.94
CA SER A 186 -1.40 2.25 -18.39
C SER A 186 -0.96 3.62 -18.93
N GLU A 187 -1.19 3.90 -20.21
CA GLU A 187 -0.93 5.20 -20.82
C GLU A 187 -1.79 6.30 -20.17
N ASN A 188 -3.09 6.06 -20.00
CA ASN A 188 -4.00 7.01 -19.37
C ASN A 188 -3.72 7.20 -17.86
N ALA A 189 -3.35 6.12 -17.16
CA ALA A 189 -2.93 6.20 -15.75
C ALA A 189 -1.64 7.04 -15.61
N LEU A 190 -0.68 6.86 -16.51
CA LEU A 190 0.55 7.67 -16.54
C LEU A 190 0.27 9.15 -16.81
N GLU A 191 -0.62 9.45 -17.73
CA GLU A 191 -1.07 10.82 -18.00
C GLU A 191 -1.75 11.45 -16.77
N PHE A 192 -2.59 10.67 -16.08
CA PHE A 192 -3.23 11.10 -14.83
C PHE A 192 -2.19 11.41 -13.74
N VAL A 193 -1.18 10.55 -13.55
CA VAL A 193 -0.10 10.78 -12.59
C VAL A 193 0.65 12.06 -12.93
N LYS A 194 1.10 12.24 -14.16
CA LYS A 194 1.82 13.46 -14.61
C LYS A 194 1.02 14.73 -14.31
N LYS A 195 -0.27 14.72 -14.59
CA LYS A 195 -1.15 15.88 -14.35
C LYS A 195 -1.28 16.20 -12.86
N ASN A 196 -1.20 15.20 -11.97
CA ASN A 196 -1.48 15.34 -10.55
C ASN A 196 -0.25 15.37 -9.64
N SER A 197 0.91 14.83 -10.09
CA SER A 197 2.15 14.82 -9.30
C SER A 197 3.13 15.92 -9.72
N GLY A 198 2.94 16.55 -10.88
CA GLY A 198 3.90 17.50 -11.43
C GLY A 198 5.23 16.88 -11.87
N SER A 199 5.35 15.55 -11.82
CA SER A 199 6.57 14.83 -12.13
C SER A 199 6.87 14.80 -13.63
N ALA A 200 8.12 15.12 -13.99
CA ALA A 200 8.63 15.06 -15.37
C ALA A 200 9.43 13.77 -15.66
N LEU A 201 9.67 12.95 -14.63
CA LEU A 201 10.59 11.81 -14.68
C LEU A 201 9.95 10.51 -15.21
N GLY A 202 10.77 9.65 -15.72
CA GLY A 202 10.59 8.20 -15.75
C GLY A 202 9.48 7.58 -16.59
N LYS A 203 9.08 8.19 -17.69
CA LYS A 203 7.90 7.79 -18.48
C LYS A 203 7.84 6.31 -18.88
N LYS A 204 8.98 5.70 -19.22
CA LYS A 204 9.00 4.35 -19.81
C LYS A 204 8.88 3.25 -18.78
N TYR A 205 9.56 3.37 -17.66
CA TYR A 205 9.53 2.36 -16.61
C TYR A 205 8.22 2.42 -15.81
N LEU A 206 7.64 3.61 -15.54
CA LEU A 206 6.33 3.71 -14.89
C LEU A 206 5.24 3.06 -15.71
N LEU A 207 5.28 3.20 -17.05
CA LEU A 207 4.35 2.53 -17.93
C LEU A 207 4.43 1.01 -17.78
N ALA A 208 5.66 0.46 -17.79
CA ALA A 208 5.89 -0.97 -17.61
C ALA A 208 5.41 -1.47 -16.23
N ILE A 209 5.64 -0.69 -15.17
CA ILE A 209 5.16 -1.01 -13.82
C ILE A 209 3.63 -0.99 -13.75
N PHE A 210 2.97 -0.01 -14.36
CA PHE A 210 1.50 0.04 -14.38
C PHE A 210 0.90 -1.10 -15.20
N GLU A 211 1.52 -1.44 -16.33
CA GLU A 211 1.13 -2.64 -17.10
C GLU A 211 1.25 -3.90 -16.25
N ALA A 212 2.37 -4.07 -15.54
CA ALA A 212 2.61 -5.23 -14.70
C ALA A 212 1.67 -5.29 -13.48
N LEU A 213 1.33 -4.13 -12.88
CA LEU A 213 0.37 -4.07 -11.77
C LEU A 213 -1.00 -4.64 -12.15
N ILE A 214 -1.43 -4.45 -13.38
CA ILE A 214 -2.75 -4.90 -13.86
C ILE A 214 -2.70 -6.20 -14.67
N ASP A 215 -1.53 -6.81 -14.83
CA ASP A 215 -1.34 -8.07 -15.57
C ASP A 215 -0.89 -9.19 -14.64
N THR A 216 -1.75 -10.18 -14.44
CA THR A 216 -1.46 -11.36 -13.61
C THR A 216 -0.22 -12.15 -14.06
N ASN A 217 0.11 -12.15 -15.36
CA ASN A 217 1.24 -12.92 -15.89
C ASN A 217 2.61 -12.27 -15.61
N THR A 218 2.66 -10.95 -15.44
CA THR A 218 3.90 -10.20 -15.21
C THR A 218 4.00 -9.66 -13.79
N TYR A 219 2.94 -9.82 -13.00
CA TYR A 219 2.88 -9.28 -11.65
C TYR A 219 3.92 -9.88 -10.70
N ASP A 220 4.15 -11.19 -10.77
CA ASP A 220 5.16 -11.85 -9.93
C ASP A 220 6.57 -11.33 -10.25
N THR A 221 6.86 -11.05 -11.53
CA THR A 221 8.12 -10.41 -11.94
C THR A 221 8.24 -8.97 -11.41
N LEU A 222 7.12 -8.24 -11.30
CA LEU A 222 7.12 -6.93 -10.65
C LEU A 222 7.40 -7.05 -9.15
N LEU A 223 6.82 -8.03 -8.46
CA LEU A 223 7.11 -8.28 -7.04
C LEU A 223 8.59 -8.65 -6.82
N GLU A 224 9.17 -9.46 -7.71
CA GLU A 224 10.60 -9.77 -7.68
C GLU A 224 11.44 -8.50 -7.85
N LEU A 225 11.12 -7.64 -8.82
CA LEU A 225 11.79 -6.35 -9.02
C LEU A 225 11.73 -5.48 -7.76
N VAL A 226 10.57 -5.37 -7.12
CA VAL A 226 10.41 -4.57 -5.90
C VAL A 226 11.18 -5.19 -4.72
N ASN A 227 11.21 -6.52 -4.61
CA ASN A 227 11.85 -7.21 -3.50
C ASN A 227 13.37 -7.23 -3.61
N GLU A 228 13.90 -7.49 -4.80
CA GLU A 228 15.34 -7.66 -5.04
C GLU A 228 16.02 -6.37 -5.54
N GLY A 229 15.23 -5.35 -5.92
CA GLY A 229 15.74 -4.09 -6.43
C GLY A 229 16.29 -4.16 -7.86
N GLY A 230 16.33 -5.33 -8.47
CA GLY A 230 16.84 -5.54 -9.83
C GLY A 230 16.30 -6.80 -10.47
N LEU A 231 16.40 -6.90 -11.78
CA LEU A 231 15.94 -8.04 -12.56
C LEU A 231 17.05 -8.62 -13.43
N SER A 232 16.95 -9.92 -13.70
CA SER A 232 17.71 -10.57 -14.75
C SER A 232 17.43 -9.94 -16.12
N LYS A 233 18.24 -10.26 -17.13
CA LYS A 233 17.99 -9.82 -18.51
C LYS A 233 16.68 -10.35 -19.05
N GLU A 234 16.36 -11.60 -18.73
CA GLU A 234 15.13 -12.26 -19.16
C GLU A 234 13.89 -11.65 -18.52
N ASP A 235 13.92 -11.41 -17.21
CA ASP A 235 12.79 -10.84 -16.47
C ASP A 235 12.58 -9.37 -16.80
N SER A 236 13.66 -8.60 -17.03
CA SER A 236 13.56 -7.24 -17.55
C SER A 236 12.82 -7.20 -18.90
N ALA A 237 13.05 -8.18 -19.77
CA ALA A 237 12.35 -8.27 -21.04
C ALA A 237 10.85 -8.57 -20.88
N LYS A 238 10.46 -9.39 -19.89
CA LYS A 238 9.03 -9.66 -19.58
C LYS A 238 8.29 -8.37 -19.21
N LEU A 239 8.95 -7.48 -18.46
CA LEU A 239 8.40 -6.16 -18.11
C LEU A 239 8.67 -5.08 -19.18
N ARG A 240 9.28 -5.42 -20.31
CA ARG A 240 9.68 -4.47 -21.37
C ARG A 240 10.59 -3.36 -20.86
N LEU A 241 11.36 -3.64 -19.83
CA LEU A 241 12.39 -2.77 -19.26
C LEU A 241 13.73 -2.96 -19.97
N SER A 242 14.67 -2.06 -19.76
CA SER A 242 16.04 -2.22 -20.25
C SER A 242 16.71 -3.41 -19.59
N SER A 243 17.58 -4.11 -20.34
CA SER A 243 18.32 -5.27 -19.82
C SER A 243 19.06 -4.93 -18.54
N GLY A 244 18.84 -5.72 -17.49
CA GLY A 244 19.45 -5.50 -16.17
C GLY A 244 18.91 -4.25 -15.46
N PHE A 245 17.64 -3.92 -15.66
CA PHE A 245 17.01 -2.79 -14.96
C PHE A 245 17.07 -2.98 -13.46
N SER A 246 17.43 -1.92 -12.75
CA SER A 246 17.42 -1.87 -11.28
C SER A 246 16.67 -0.63 -10.78
N ILE A 247 16.04 -0.77 -9.63
CA ILE A 247 15.40 0.33 -8.90
C ILE A 247 16.48 1.05 -8.11
N ASN A 248 16.79 2.30 -8.49
CA ASN A 248 17.56 3.23 -7.66
C ASN A 248 16.61 4.09 -6.82
N GLU A 249 17.16 4.96 -5.96
CA GLU A 249 16.37 5.83 -5.07
C GLU A 249 15.38 6.71 -5.83
N ASP A 250 15.80 7.35 -6.92
CA ASP A 250 14.92 8.23 -7.71
C ASP A 250 13.75 7.45 -8.31
N VAL A 251 14.01 6.24 -8.82
CA VAL A 251 12.99 5.36 -9.38
C VAL A 251 12.03 4.90 -8.30
N ALA A 252 12.55 4.49 -7.13
CA ALA A 252 11.71 4.05 -6.01
C ALA A 252 10.80 5.17 -5.50
N GLN A 253 11.35 6.38 -5.35
CA GLN A 253 10.59 7.56 -4.95
C GLN A 253 9.47 7.89 -5.94
N GLU A 254 9.76 7.84 -7.24
CA GLU A 254 8.78 8.11 -8.28
C GLU A 254 7.66 7.07 -8.33
N ILE A 255 7.99 5.79 -8.12
CA ILE A 255 6.99 4.72 -8.00
C ILE A 255 6.08 4.97 -6.80
N LEU A 256 6.66 5.27 -5.63
CA LEU A 256 5.90 5.57 -4.41
C LEU A 256 4.93 6.73 -4.62
N ARG A 257 5.42 7.87 -5.14
CA ARG A 257 4.59 9.05 -5.45
C ARG A 257 3.47 8.72 -6.43
N SER A 258 3.77 7.92 -7.44
CA SER A 258 2.78 7.49 -8.43
C SER A 258 1.68 6.64 -7.78
N ILE A 259 2.04 5.70 -6.90
CA ILE A 259 1.09 4.87 -6.16
C ILE A 259 0.20 5.74 -5.25
N PHE A 260 0.75 6.72 -4.55
CA PHE A 260 -0.03 7.60 -3.69
C PHE A 260 -1.04 8.44 -4.48
N VAL A 261 -0.65 8.94 -5.65
CA VAL A 261 -1.57 9.67 -6.55
C VAL A 261 -2.68 8.77 -7.10
N LEU A 262 -2.33 7.52 -7.47
CA LEU A 262 -3.27 6.54 -8.04
C LEU A 262 -4.14 5.89 -6.97
N SER A 263 -3.77 5.94 -5.70
CA SER A 263 -4.52 5.27 -4.64
C SER A 263 -5.95 5.82 -4.52
N PRO A 264 -6.97 4.94 -4.45
CA PRO A 264 -8.35 5.35 -4.23
C PRO A 264 -8.61 5.84 -2.81
N PHE A 265 -7.72 5.46 -1.89
CA PHE A 265 -7.82 5.74 -0.46
C PHE A 265 -6.54 6.41 0.05
N PRO A 266 -6.59 7.14 1.19
CA PRO A 266 -5.38 7.53 1.89
C PRO A 266 -4.53 6.31 2.21
N ILE A 267 -3.21 6.49 2.21
CA ILE A 267 -2.26 5.46 2.63
C ILE A 267 -1.71 5.87 3.99
N LEU A 268 -1.87 5.02 5.01
CA LEU A 268 -1.14 5.15 6.26
C LEU A 268 0.14 4.31 6.15
N LEU A 269 1.27 5.00 6.03
CA LEU A 269 2.59 4.38 6.06
C LEU A 269 3.15 4.50 7.48
N SER A 270 3.07 3.40 8.23
CA SER A 270 3.57 3.35 9.60
C SER A 270 5.03 2.90 9.62
N ILE A 271 5.85 3.61 10.38
CA ILE A 271 7.24 3.23 10.67
C ILE A 271 7.29 2.85 12.15
N ASP A 272 7.43 1.55 12.43
CA ASP A 272 7.55 1.03 13.80
C ASP A 272 8.99 0.67 14.14
N GLN A 273 9.35 0.75 15.41
CA GLN A 273 10.67 0.40 15.91
C GLN A 273 11.84 1.21 15.32
N ILE A 274 11.62 2.50 15.13
CA ILE A 274 12.60 3.43 14.56
C ILE A 274 13.93 3.46 15.35
N GLU A 275 13.89 3.12 16.64
CA GLU A 275 15.06 2.99 17.51
C GLU A 275 16.06 1.92 17.05
N HIS A 276 15.62 0.97 16.23
CA HIS A 276 16.51 -0.03 15.64
C HIS A 276 17.26 0.48 14.40
N LEU A 277 16.81 1.59 13.81
CA LEU A 277 17.54 2.25 12.72
C LEU A 277 18.88 2.78 13.20
N ASP A 278 18.95 3.33 14.42
CA ASP A 278 20.18 3.87 14.99
C ASP A 278 21.30 2.84 15.03
N ARG A 279 21.02 1.64 15.46
CA ARG A 279 21.99 0.55 15.53
C ARG A 279 22.51 0.10 14.16
N ARG A 280 21.76 0.36 13.08
CA ARG A 280 22.09 -0.10 11.72
C ARG A 280 22.70 0.99 10.88
N LEU A 281 22.22 2.22 10.99
CA LEU A 281 22.58 3.35 10.12
C LEU A 281 23.49 4.36 10.83
N GLY A 282 23.51 4.34 12.17
CA GLY A 282 24.10 5.41 12.96
C GLY A 282 23.32 6.71 12.86
N GLU A 283 23.77 7.74 13.58
CA GLU A 283 23.06 9.02 13.72
C GLU A 283 22.83 9.74 12.38
N GLU A 284 23.83 9.79 11.52
CA GLU A 284 23.71 10.42 10.19
C GLU A 284 22.71 9.67 9.29
N GLY A 285 22.74 8.32 9.33
CA GLY A 285 21.85 7.52 8.52
C GLY A 285 20.38 7.63 8.96
N ILE A 286 20.10 7.73 10.27
CA ILE A 286 18.75 8.03 10.75
C ILE A 286 18.30 9.40 10.29
N LYS A 287 19.14 10.40 10.43
CA LYS A 287 18.82 11.76 10.00
C LYS A 287 18.44 11.77 8.52
N GLN A 288 19.24 11.14 7.66
CA GLN A 288 18.95 11.03 6.23
C GLN A 288 17.63 10.29 5.97
N PHE A 289 17.39 9.17 6.65
CA PHE A 289 16.13 8.41 6.53
C PHE A 289 14.90 9.27 6.88
N LEU A 290 15.01 10.07 7.95
CA LEU A 290 13.92 10.96 8.37
C LEU A 290 13.71 12.11 7.37
N GLU A 291 14.80 12.72 6.89
CA GLU A 291 14.75 13.78 5.85
C GLU A 291 14.10 13.26 4.57
N ASP A 292 14.48 12.07 4.10
CA ASP A 292 13.88 11.41 2.93
C ASP A 292 12.38 11.15 3.15
N THR A 293 12.01 10.66 4.35
CA THR A 293 10.61 10.38 4.70
C THR A 293 9.79 11.68 4.72
N VAL A 294 10.30 12.76 5.31
CA VAL A 294 9.66 14.08 5.31
C VAL A 294 9.51 14.57 3.87
N SER A 295 10.56 14.52 3.07
CA SER A 295 10.52 14.90 1.65
C SER A 295 9.48 14.09 0.86
N LEU A 296 9.33 12.78 1.15
CA LEU A 296 8.30 11.96 0.52
C LEU A 296 6.90 12.48 0.86
N VAL A 297 6.64 12.82 2.12
CA VAL A 297 5.33 13.33 2.57
C VAL A 297 5.02 14.69 1.98
N GLU A 298 5.98 15.63 2.01
CA GLU A 298 5.81 16.99 1.47
C GLU A 298 5.48 17.00 -0.02
N HIS A 299 6.02 16.06 -0.78
CA HIS A 299 5.81 15.95 -2.22
C HIS A 299 4.80 14.89 -2.63
N SER A 300 4.06 14.33 -1.68
CA SER A 300 3.04 13.31 -1.92
C SER A 300 1.63 13.83 -1.64
N LYS A 301 0.63 13.10 -2.10
CA LYS A 301 -0.78 13.33 -1.80
C LYS A 301 -1.36 12.11 -1.11
N LYS A 302 -2.30 12.32 -0.19
CA LYS A 302 -3.05 11.26 0.50
C LYS A 302 -2.17 10.30 1.34
N LEU A 303 -1.03 10.76 1.85
CA LEU A 303 -0.13 9.99 2.70
C LEU A 303 -0.24 10.47 4.16
N LEU A 304 -0.37 9.53 5.10
CA LEU A 304 -0.27 9.75 6.54
C LEU A 304 0.76 8.80 7.13
#